data_2631056f14522519898d6921e4723ec6
#
_entry.id   2631056f14522519898d6921e4723ec6
#
_cell.length_a   1.000
_cell.length_b   1.000
_cell.length_c   1.000
_cell.angle_alpha   90.00
_cell.angle_beta   90.00
_cell.angle_gamma   90.00
#
_symmetry.space_group_name_H-M   'P 1'
#
loop_
_entity.id
_entity.type
_entity.pdbx_description
1 polymer ?
#
loop_
_entity_poly.entity_id
_entity_poly.type
_entity_poly.pdbx_seq_one_letter_code
_entity_poly.pdbx_strand_id
1 'polypeptide(L)'
;RDPRRSRGGRGPLVKVYHSRQIGIAQGDQIPIIAGGKLTGRAGDCNIGLLNVQTAEHKFAANPDSSNTKPNIEPSTNWTVARIKRNVGERSSLGAIFTNRQSSGNDYNRVVGLDAELNPHQKLNINGYYTLSDNPWADSENWAGGGGFNWQGPIWKFSASVDDIRHNYTPEAGFVSRRGI
;
A
#
# COMPACT_ATOMS: atom_id res chain seq x y z
N ARG A 1 -13.96 24.44 -22.05
CA ARG A 1 -14.08 24.00 -20.64
C ARG A 1 -14.07 22.48 -20.67
N ASP A 2 -12.99 21.87 -20.18
CA ASP A 2 -12.82 20.42 -20.10
C ASP A 2 -13.77 19.84 -19.04
N PRO A 3 -14.72 18.95 -19.39
CA PRO A 3 -15.70 18.40 -18.44
C PRO A 3 -15.09 17.36 -17.47
N ARG A 4 -13.77 17.15 -17.46
CA ARG A 4 -13.09 16.12 -16.65
C ARG A 4 -12.61 16.61 -15.27
N ARG A 5 -12.90 17.83 -14.87
CA ARG A 5 -12.57 18.35 -13.54
C ARG A 5 -13.74 18.28 -12.56
N SER A 6 -14.16 17.09 -12.22
CA SER A 6 -15.05 16.86 -11.08
C SER A 6 -14.65 15.53 -10.41
N ARG A 7 -13.55 15.54 -9.70
CA ARG A 7 -13.17 14.43 -8.81
C ARG A 7 -12.80 14.97 -7.45
N GLY A 8 -13.82 15.30 -6.68
CA GLY A 8 -13.74 15.41 -5.24
C GLY A 8 -13.88 14.03 -4.57
N GLY A 9 -13.19 13.01 -5.08
CA GLY A 9 -13.07 11.73 -4.40
C GLY A 9 -11.84 11.78 -3.49
N ARG A 10 -12.00 11.58 -2.19
CA ARG A 10 -10.87 11.30 -1.30
C ARG A 10 -10.15 10.09 -1.89
N GLY A 11 -8.84 10.20 -2.08
CA GLY A 11 -8.02 9.06 -2.47
C GLY A 11 -8.12 7.94 -1.42
N PRO A 12 -7.76 6.70 -1.75
CA PRO A 12 -7.86 5.58 -0.82
C PRO A 12 -7.10 5.91 0.47
N LEU A 13 -7.75 5.67 1.64
CA LEU A 13 -7.16 5.92 2.96
C LEU A 13 -5.96 5.01 3.22
N VAL A 14 -5.95 3.84 2.63
CA VAL A 14 -4.88 2.85 2.72
C VAL A 14 -4.21 2.68 1.36
N LYS A 15 -2.89 2.88 1.34
CA LYS A 15 -2.03 2.49 0.22
C LYS A 15 -1.07 1.42 0.72
N VAL A 16 -1.30 0.18 0.33
CA VAL A 16 -0.46 -0.96 0.74
C VAL A 16 0.97 -0.83 0.23
N TYR A 17 1.19 -0.13 -0.88
CA TYR A 17 2.50 0.17 -1.44
C TYR A 17 2.63 1.64 -1.82
N HIS A 18 3.73 2.25 -1.40
CA HIS A 18 4.13 3.61 -1.76
C HIS A 18 5.65 3.65 -1.98
N SER A 19 6.08 3.87 -3.21
CA SER A 19 7.50 3.79 -3.61
C SER A 19 8.42 4.74 -2.84
N ARG A 20 7.92 5.85 -2.32
CA ARG A 20 8.70 6.81 -1.53
C ARG A 20 9.07 6.33 -0.12
N GLN A 21 8.53 5.18 0.32
CA GLN A 21 8.94 4.55 1.59
C GLN A 21 10.26 3.79 1.42
N ILE A 22 10.62 3.39 0.20
CA ILE A 22 11.84 2.63 -0.07
C ILE A 22 13.00 3.61 -0.29
N GLY A 23 14.09 3.41 0.45
CA GLY A 23 15.30 4.23 0.33
C GLY A 23 15.23 5.59 1.01
N ILE A 24 14.27 5.80 1.94
CA ILE A 24 14.19 6.98 2.78
C ILE A 24 13.88 6.55 4.21
N ALA A 25 14.68 6.97 5.17
CA ALA A 25 14.39 6.82 6.59
C ALA A 25 14.78 8.11 7.33
N GLN A 26 13.95 8.54 8.27
CA GLN A 26 14.14 9.75 9.09
C GLN A 26 14.45 11.05 8.29
N GLY A 27 14.03 11.10 7.02
CA GLY A 27 14.30 12.23 6.12
C GLY A 27 15.58 12.11 5.30
N ASP A 28 16.45 11.16 5.60
CA ASP A 28 17.67 10.87 4.86
C ASP A 28 17.48 9.83 3.77
N GLN A 29 18.32 9.91 2.75
CA GLN A 29 18.36 8.95 1.66
C GLN A 29 19.21 7.74 2.05
N ILE A 30 18.59 6.55 1.99
CA ILE A 30 19.28 5.29 2.21
C ILE A 30 19.79 4.78 0.85
N PRO A 31 21.08 4.46 0.69
CA PRO A 31 21.61 3.96 -0.57
C PRO A 31 20.94 2.63 -0.98
N ILE A 32 20.56 2.53 -2.24
CA ILE A 32 20.07 1.30 -2.84
C ILE A 32 21.26 0.55 -3.43
N ILE A 33 21.50 -0.70 -2.97
CA ILE A 33 22.57 -1.56 -3.46
C ILE A 33 22.20 -2.14 -4.82
N ALA A 34 20.98 -2.68 -4.90
CA ALA A 34 20.45 -3.32 -6.10
C ALA A 34 18.93 -3.29 -6.10
N GLY A 35 18.35 -3.39 -7.27
CA GLY A 35 16.91 -3.52 -7.41
C GLY A 35 16.52 -3.97 -8.80
N GLY A 36 15.37 -4.64 -8.87
CA GLY A 36 14.78 -5.09 -10.12
C GLY A 36 13.27 -4.88 -10.11
N LYS A 37 12.74 -4.51 -11.27
CA LYS A 37 11.30 -4.34 -11.49
C LYS A 37 10.90 -5.09 -12.74
N LEU A 38 9.88 -5.95 -12.61
CA LEU A 38 9.21 -6.61 -13.71
C LEU A 38 7.75 -6.16 -13.76
N THR A 39 7.30 -5.72 -14.92
CA THR A 39 5.89 -5.42 -15.13
C THR A 39 5.47 -5.98 -16.48
N GLY A 40 4.29 -6.55 -16.54
CA GLY A 40 3.81 -7.14 -17.78
C GLY A 40 2.32 -7.46 -17.74
N ARG A 41 1.82 -7.89 -18.90
CA ARG A 41 0.45 -8.36 -19.07
C ARG A 41 0.49 -9.76 -19.68
N ALA A 42 -0.23 -10.69 -19.04
CA ALA A 42 -0.42 -12.05 -19.51
C ALA A 42 -1.94 -12.32 -19.60
N GLY A 43 -2.48 -12.30 -20.81
CA GLY A 43 -3.93 -12.37 -21.04
C GLY A 43 -4.66 -11.22 -20.34
N ASP A 44 -5.61 -11.56 -19.48
CA ASP A 44 -6.37 -10.59 -18.67
C ASP A 44 -5.69 -10.19 -17.37
N CYS A 45 -4.51 -10.73 -17.07
CA CYS A 45 -3.76 -10.44 -15.86
C CYS A 45 -2.67 -9.40 -16.11
N ASN A 46 -2.64 -8.36 -15.27
CA ASN A 46 -1.52 -7.43 -15.15
C ASN A 46 -0.68 -7.87 -13.94
N ILE A 47 0.61 -7.99 -14.14
CA ILE A 47 1.56 -8.48 -13.12
C ILE A 47 2.61 -7.41 -12.88
N GLY A 48 2.93 -7.17 -11.63
CA GLY A 48 4.02 -6.31 -11.20
C GLY A 48 4.83 -6.99 -10.11
N LEU A 49 6.13 -6.97 -10.24
CA LEU A 49 7.08 -7.43 -9.23
C LEU A 49 8.17 -6.38 -9.07
N LEU A 50 8.49 -6.07 -7.83
CA LEU A 50 9.60 -5.19 -7.46
C LEU A 50 10.38 -5.87 -6.34
N ASN A 51 11.69 -5.88 -6.46
CA ASN A 51 12.59 -6.21 -5.36
C ASN A 51 13.70 -5.16 -5.29
N VAL A 52 13.97 -4.67 -4.08
CA VAL A 52 14.99 -3.64 -3.84
C VAL A 52 15.74 -4.00 -2.56
N GLN A 53 17.06 -3.94 -2.62
CA GLN A 53 17.95 -4.08 -1.48
C GLN A 53 18.57 -2.74 -1.14
N THR A 54 18.37 -2.26 0.08
CA THR A 54 19.02 -1.07 0.62
C THR A 54 20.24 -1.43 1.43
N ALA A 55 21.22 -0.53 1.50
CA ALA A 55 22.40 -0.68 2.33
C ALA A 55 22.07 -0.38 3.81
N GLU A 56 22.98 -0.80 4.68
CA GLU A 56 23.03 -0.25 6.05
C GLU A 56 23.36 1.25 5.98
N HIS A 57 22.68 2.06 6.75
CA HIS A 57 22.92 3.50 6.83
C HIS A 57 23.06 3.94 8.29
N LYS A 58 24.10 4.71 8.57
CA LYS A 58 24.36 5.30 9.88
C LYS A 58 23.98 6.78 9.85
N PHE A 59 22.98 7.14 10.65
CA PHE A 59 22.61 8.54 10.78
C PHE A 59 23.66 9.31 11.60
N ALA A 60 23.82 10.58 11.28
CA ALA A 60 24.66 11.46 12.08
C ALA A 60 24.15 11.51 13.53
N ALA A 61 25.06 11.42 14.48
CA ALA A 61 24.70 11.53 15.91
C ALA A 61 24.12 12.93 16.16
N ASN A 62 22.90 12.97 16.72
CA ASN A 62 22.34 14.25 17.14
C ASN A 62 23.05 14.68 18.43
N PRO A 63 23.78 15.79 18.47
CA PRO A 63 24.57 16.21 19.64
C PRO A 63 23.71 16.51 20.88
N ASP A 64 22.40 16.77 20.71
CA ASP A 64 21.44 17.01 21.79
C ASP A 64 20.81 15.74 22.35
N SER A 65 21.09 14.57 21.80
CA SER A 65 20.54 13.30 22.26
C SER A 65 21.50 12.64 23.23
N SER A 66 21.10 12.52 24.49
CA SER A 66 21.80 11.72 25.53
C SER A 66 21.81 10.21 25.23
N ASN A 67 21.31 9.79 24.08
CA ASN A 67 21.23 8.40 23.67
C ASN A 67 22.50 8.01 22.88
N THR A 68 23.40 7.32 23.54
CA THR A 68 24.72 6.90 23.05
C THR A 68 24.68 5.75 22.03
N LYS A 69 23.51 5.24 21.65
CA LYS A 69 23.41 4.19 20.63
C LYS A 69 23.46 4.81 19.24
N PRO A 70 24.36 4.33 18.35
CA PRO A 70 24.35 4.77 16.96
C PRO A 70 22.99 4.44 16.36
N ASN A 71 22.34 5.44 15.79
CA ASN A 71 21.10 5.27 15.06
C ASN A 71 21.44 4.68 13.69
N ILE A 72 21.30 3.38 13.56
CA ILE A 72 21.66 2.61 12.36
C ILE A 72 20.37 2.07 11.75
N GLU A 73 20.13 2.40 10.49
CA GLU A 73 19.15 1.72 9.67
C GLU A 73 19.81 0.48 9.05
N PRO A 74 19.35 -0.73 9.38
CA PRO A 74 19.98 -1.93 8.87
C PRO A 74 19.69 -2.14 7.38
N SER A 75 20.55 -2.90 6.73
CA SER A 75 20.31 -3.34 5.35
C SER A 75 18.97 -4.07 5.24
N THR A 76 18.11 -3.63 4.32
CA THR A 76 16.71 -4.08 4.25
C THR A 76 16.36 -4.50 2.83
N ASN A 77 15.70 -5.67 2.72
CA ASN A 77 15.12 -6.14 1.45
C ASN A 77 13.64 -5.78 1.38
N TRP A 78 13.25 -5.19 0.27
CA TRP A 78 11.88 -4.83 -0.03
C TRP A 78 11.38 -5.63 -1.23
N THR A 79 10.29 -6.36 -1.06
CA THR A 79 9.62 -7.09 -2.13
C THR A 79 8.18 -6.65 -2.24
N VAL A 80 7.75 -6.37 -3.46
CA VAL A 80 6.33 -6.05 -3.77
C VAL A 80 5.91 -6.89 -4.95
N ALA A 81 4.83 -7.64 -4.79
CA ALA A 81 4.18 -8.39 -5.86
C ALA A 81 2.72 -7.95 -6.00
N ARG A 82 2.29 -7.70 -7.21
CA ARG A 82 0.93 -7.28 -7.54
C ARG A 82 0.42 -8.07 -8.72
N ILE A 83 -0.79 -8.61 -8.59
CA ILE A 83 -1.54 -9.17 -9.71
C ILE A 83 -2.90 -8.49 -9.76
N LYS A 84 -3.35 -8.11 -10.93
CA LYS A 84 -4.70 -7.59 -11.16
C LYS A 84 -5.27 -8.27 -12.39
N ARG A 85 -6.39 -8.98 -12.21
CA ARG A 85 -7.11 -9.65 -13.30
C ARG A 85 -8.34 -8.84 -13.68
N ASN A 86 -8.50 -8.58 -14.95
CA ASN A 86 -9.74 -8.05 -15.49
C ASN A 86 -10.79 -9.18 -15.56
N VAL A 87 -12.00 -8.88 -15.12
CA VAL A 87 -13.13 -9.81 -15.11
C VAL A 87 -14.25 -9.17 -15.92
N GLY A 88 -14.54 -9.76 -17.05
CA GLY A 88 -15.42 -9.14 -18.04
C GLY A 88 -14.84 -7.84 -18.60
N GLU A 89 -15.72 -6.95 -19.05
CA GLU A 89 -15.30 -5.73 -19.76
C GLU A 89 -14.86 -4.59 -18.83
N ARG A 90 -15.34 -4.56 -17.58
CA ARG A 90 -15.26 -3.36 -16.73
C ARG A 90 -14.89 -3.63 -15.29
N SER A 91 -14.82 -4.89 -14.89
CA SER A 91 -14.53 -5.28 -13.51
C SER A 91 -13.11 -5.80 -13.37
N SER A 92 -12.57 -5.76 -12.16
CA SER A 92 -11.25 -6.29 -11.88
C SER A 92 -11.13 -6.77 -10.44
N LEU A 93 -10.30 -7.79 -10.26
CA LEU A 93 -9.90 -8.33 -8.97
C LEU A 93 -8.38 -8.20 -8.87
N GLY A 94 -7.91 -7.86 -7.71
CA GLY A 94 -6.50 -7.66 -7.46
C GLY A 94 -6.03 -8.33 -6.18
N ALA A 95 -4.75 -8.72 -6.18
CA ALA A 95 -4.03 -9.15 -4.99
C ALA A 95 -2.68 -8.46 -4.93
N ILE A 96 -2.25 -8.09 -3.74
CA ILE A 96 -0.95 -7.48 -3.48
C ILE A 96 -0.28 -8.17 -2.31
N PHE A 97 1.02 -8.35 -2.43
CA PHE A 97 1.90 -8.79 -1.36
C PHE A 97 3.05 -7.81 -1.24
N THR A 98 3.37 -7.39 -0.03
CA THR A 98 4.58 -6.64 0.26
C THR A 98 5.34 -7.32 1.39
N ASN A 99 6.66 -7.31 1.31
CA ASN A 99 7.55 -7.78 2.36
C ASN A 99 8.70 -6.80 2.53
N ARG A 100 8.88 -6.35 3.74
CA ARG A 100 10.10 -5.71 4.21
C ARG A 100 10.79 -6.69 5.13
N GLN A 101 12.02 -7.00 4.85
CA GLN A 101 12.85 -7.89 5.67
C GLN A 101 14.16 -7.18 5.97
N SER A 102 14.40 -6.95 7.24
CA SER A 102 15.64 -6.41 7.76
C SER A 102 16.48 -7.50 8.45
N SER A 103 17.50 -7.12 9.17
CA SER A 103 18.35 -8.06 9.91
C SER A 103 17.61 -8.73 11.07
N GLY A 104 17.91 -10.00 11.32
CA GLY A 104 17.31 -10.77 12.42
C GLY A 104 15.82 -11.07 12.18
N ASN A 105 15.00 -10.88 13.19
CA ASN A 105 13.57 -11.15 13.17
C ASN A 105 12.73 -9.88 12.88
N ASP A 106 13.31 -8.84 12.30
CA ASP A 106 12.59 -7.62 11.94
C ASP A 106 12.04 -7.72 10.53
N TYR A 107 10.75 -7.95 10.43
CA TYR A 107 10.02 -8.03 9.17
C TYR A 107 8.66 -7.35 9.25
N ASN A 108 8.15 -6.94 8.10
CA ASN A 108 6.76 -6.52 7.92
C ASN A 108 6.22 -7.08 6.60
N ARG A 109 5.17 -7.85 6.68
CA ARG A 109 4.51 -8.49 5.54
C ARG A 109 3.08 -8.02 5.46
N VAL A 110 2.65 -7.65 4.27
CA VAL A 110 1.25 -7.28 4.04
C VAL A 110 0.70 -8.07 2.86
N VAL A 111 -0.46 -8.66 3.07
CA VAL A 111 -1.26 -9.29 2.02
C VAL A 111 -2.55 -8.49 1.86
N GLY A 112 -2.92 -8.19 0.64
CA GLY A 112 -4.15 -7.46 0.35
C GLY A 112 -4.88 -8.02 -0.85
N LEU A 113 -6.20 -7.91 -0.79
CA LEU A 113 -7.12 -8.20 -1.89
C LEU A 113 -7.93 -6.94 -2.19
N ASP A 114 -8.24 -6.70 -3.43
CA ASP A 114 -9.14 -5.63 -3.85
C ASP A 114 -10.02 -6.06 -5.02
N ALA A 115 -11.18 -5.47 -5.07
CA ALA A 115 -12.14 -5.67 -6.13
C ALA A 115 -12.70 -4.32 -6.61
N GLU A 116 -12.88 -4.20 -7.89
CA GLU A 116 -13.60 -3.12 -8.54
C GLU A 116 -14.61 -3.73 -9.50
N LEU A 117 -15.89 -3.62 -9.17
CA LEU A 117 -16.98 -4.24 -9.88
C LEU A 117 -17.84 -3.14 -10.52
N ASN A 118 -18.03 -3.25 -11.82
CA ASN A 118 -18.87 -2.35 -12.59
C ASN A 118 -19.97 -3.15 -13.32
N PRO A 119 -20.95 -3.68 -12.57
CA PRO A 119 -22.01 -4.53 -13.16
C PRO A 119 -22.91 -3.76 -14.14
N HIS A 120 -22.95 -2.44 -13.99
CA HIS A 120 -23.67 -1.55 -14.88
C HIS A 120 -22.86 -0.26 -15.13
N GLN A 121 -23.08 0.41 -16.26
CA GLN A 121 -22.35 1.64 -16.64
C GLN A 121 -22.41 2.76 -15.61
N LYS A 122 -23.49 2.78 -14.83
CA LYS A 122 -23.77 3.79 -13.81
C LYS A 122 -23.43 3.36 -12.39
N LEU A 123 -23.03 2.09 -12.17
CA LEU A 123 -22.77 1.52 -10.86
C LEU A 123 -21.32 1.04 -10.77
N ASN A 124 -20.57 1.62 -9.88
CA ASN A 124 -19.26 1.16 -9.46
C ASN A 124 -19.34 0.70 -8.00
N ILE A 125 -18.85 -0.49 -7.73
CA ILE A 125 -18.71 -1.06 -6.38
C ILE A 125 -17.23 -1.39 -6.22
N ASN A 126 -16.63 -0.93 -5.14
CA ASN A 126 -15.23 -1.23 -4.83
C ASN A 126 -15.10 -1.73 -3.40
N GLY A 127 -14.06 -2.50 -3.17
CA GLY A 127 -13.73 -2.98 -1.83
C GLY A 127 -12.30 -3.48 -1.76
N TYR A 128 -11.75 -3.47 -0.57
CA TYR A 128 -10.44 -4.01 -0.28
C TYR A 128 -10.38 -4.60 1.12
N TYR A 129 -9.48 -5.55 1.30
CA TYR A 129 -9.14 -6.11 2.59
C TYR A 129 -7.65 -6.40 2.65
N THR A 130 -6.98 -6.02 3.72
CA THR A 130 -5.54 -6.18 3.89
C THR A 130 -5.20 -6.62 5.30
N LEU A 131 -4.19 -7.48 5.40
CA LEU A 131 -3.62 -7.98 6.65
C LEU A 131 -2.15 -7.60 6.70
N SER A 132 -1.68 -7.12 7.84
CA SER A 132 -0.26 -6.92 8.11
C SER A 132 0.24 -7.88 9.17
N ASP A 133 1.45 -8.41 8.98
CA ASP A 133 2.12 -9.31 9.91
C ASP A 133 3.53 -8.78 10.20
N ASN A 134 3.86 -8.66 11.47
CA ASN A 134 5.17 -8.26 11.96
C ASN A 134 5.42 -8.87 13.35
N PRO A 135 6.67 -8.96 13.83
CA PRO A 135 7.01 -9.61 15.12
C PRO A 135 6.34 -9.00 16.36
N TRP A 136 5.81 -7.79 16.21
CA TRP A 136 5.23 -7.01 17.31
C TRP A 136 3.69 -6.91 17.21
N ALA A 137 3.11 -7.47 16.14
CA ALA A 137 1.67 -7.43 15.91
C ALA A 137 0.97 -8.50 16.73
N ASP A 138 0.13 -8.04 17.63
CA ASP A 138 -0.91 -8.86 18.26
C ASP A 138 -2.14 -8.97 17.32
N SER A 139 -3.31 -9.22 17.86
CA SER A 139 -4.58 -9.18 17.15
C SER A 139 -4.87 -7.79 16.55
N GLU A 140 -5.85 -7.70 15.66
CA GLU A 140 -6.32 -6.43 15.03
C GLU A 140 -5.29 -5.76 14.10
N ASN A 141 -4.64 -6.55 13.27
CA ASN A 141 -3.62 -6.15 12.31
C ASN A 141 -4.16 -6.04 10.86
N TRP A 142 -5.41 -5.65 10.69
CA TRP A 142 -6.07 -5.58 9.40
C TRP A 142 -6.67 -4.21 9.09
N ALA A 143 -6.88 -3.95 7.80
CA ALA A 143 -7.67 -2.85 7.31
C ALA A 143 -8.55 -3.32 6.16
N GLY A 144 -9.75 -2.79 6.10
CA GLY A 144 -10.69 -3.10 5.04
C GLY A 144 -11.66 -1.97 4.81
N GLY A 145 -12.22 -1.94 3.63
CA GLY A 145 -13.19 -0.94 3.29
C GLY A 145 -13.88 -1.24 1.98
N GLY A 146 -14.93 -0.51 1.74
CA GLY A 146 -15.66 -0.64 0.50
C GLY A 146 -16.61 0.51 0.27
N GLY A 147 -17.08 0.61 -0.95
CA GLY A 147 -18.01 1.64 -1.30
C GLY A 147 -18.75 1.35 -2.60
N PHE A 148 -19.78 2.12 -2.82
CA PHE A 148 -20.44 2.15 -4.11
C PHE A 148 -20.68 3.57 -4.58
N ASN A 149 -20.75 3.72 -5.89
CA ASN A 149 -21.03 4.97 -6.56
C ASN A 149 -22.03 4.72 -7.68
N TRP A 150 -23.18 5.36 -7.57
CA TRP A 150 -24.21 5.37 -8.61
C TRP A 150 -24.22 6.73 -9.31
N GLN A 151 -24.07 6.75 -10.62
CA GLN A 151 -24.07 7.96 -11.44
C GLN A 151 -25.18 7.91 -12.49
N GLY A 152 -26.41 8.12 -12.06
CA GLY A 152 -27.57 8.28 -12.94
C GLY A 152 -27.64 9.67 -13.57
N PRO A 153 -28.50 9.86 -14.59
CA PRO A 153 -28.68 11.17 -15.25
C PRO A 153 -29.33 12.21 -14.33
N ILE A 154 -30.17 11.79 -13.39
CA ILE A 154 -30.89 12.66 -12.44
C ILE A 154 -30.30 12.54 -11.06
N TRP A 155 -30.01 11.28 -10.60
CA TRP A 155 -29.56 11.00 -9.24
C TRP A 155 -28.13 10.49 -9.21
N LYS A 156 -27.37 10.99 -8.25
CA LYS A 156 -26.02 10.53 -7.94
C LYS A 156 -25.95 10.16 -6.46
N PHE A 157 -25.52 8.94 -6.17
CA PHE A 157 -25.36 8.45 -4.81
C PHE A 157 -23.95 7.84 -4.65
N SER A 158 -23.34 8.10 -3.53
CA SER A 158 -22.10 7.43 -3.14
C SER A 158 -22.09 7.19 -1.64
N ALA A 159 -21.62 6.02 -1.25
CA ALA A 159 -21.32 5.71 0.14
C ALA A 159 -20.03 4.91 0.20
N SER A 160 -19.25 5.11 1.25
CA SER A 160 -18.04 4.35 1.52
C SER A 160 -17.82 4.21 3.01
N VAL A 161 -17.23 3.10 3.40
CA VAL A 161 -16.80 2.81 4.75
C VAL A 161 -15.39 2.23 4.70
N ASP A 162 -14.55 2.69 5.62
CA ASP A 162 -13.20 2.16 5.83
C ASP A 162 -13.04 1.89 7.33
N ASP A 163 -12.52 0.70 7.66
CA ASP A 163 -12.14 0.32 9.01
C ASP A 163 -10.66 -0.04 9.02
N ILE A 164 -9.88 0.68 9.81
CA ILE A 164 -8.44 0.51 9.90
C ILE A 164 -8.09 0.28 11.36
N ARG A 165 -7.72 -0.95 11.67
CA ARG A 165 -7.36 -1.34 13.03
C ARG A 165 -6.04 -0.73 13.46
N HIS A 166 -5.89 -0.50 14.77
CA HIS A 166 -4.77 0.28 15.29
C HIS A 166 -3.41 -0.43 15.13
N ASN A 167 -3.39 -1.77 15.12
CA ASN A 167 -2.17 -2.57 14.91
C ASN A 167 -1.83 -2.79 13.42
N TYR A 168 -2.70 -2.33 12.51
CA TYR A 168 -2.38 -2.41 11.09
C TYR A 168 -1.26 -1.45 10.70
N THR A 169 -0.13 -2.01 10.23
CA THR A 169 1.07 -1.23 9.91
C THR A 169 1.66 -1.69 8.57
N PRO A 170 1.29 -1.05 7.45
CA PRO A 170 1.89 -1.32 6.15
C PRO A 170 3.15 -0.48 5.97
N GLU A 171 4.33 -0.99 6.32
CA GLU A 171 5.59 -0.22 6.25
C GLU A 171 6.05 0.08 4.82
N ALA A 172 5.72 -0.77 3.85
CA ALA A 172 5.91 -0.48 2.42
C ALA A 172 4.84 0.46 1.85
N GLY A 173 3.88 0.84 2.67
CA GLY A 173 2.69 1.59 2.29
C GLY A 173 2.49 2.88 3.07
N PHE A 174 1.28 3.38 3.02
CA PHE A 174 0.88 4.60 3.71
C PHE A 174 -0.57 4.52 4.17
N VAL A 175 -0.81 4.94 5.41
CA VAL A 175 -2.16 5.10 6.00
C VAL A 175 -2.36 6.58 6.26
N SER A 176 -3.30 7.21 5.54
CA SER A 176 -3.52 8.65 5.64
C SER A 176 -4.24 9.08 6.93
N ARG A 177 -5.01 8.17 7.53
CA ARG A 177 -5.73 8.42 8.78
C ARG A 177 -6.02 7.09 9.46
N ARG A 178 -5.85 7.01 10.78
CA ARG A 178 -6.21 5.86 11.63
C ARG A 178 -7.47 6.20 12.43
N GLY A 179 -8.33 5.20 12.63
CA GLY A 179 -9.59 5.30 13.38
C GLY A 179 -10.76 5.78 12.52
N ILE A 180 -11.94 5.49 12.99
CA ILE A 180 -13.22 5.99 12.45
C ILE A 180 -13.42 7.42 12.91
#